data_2bd612acb1971e044c8857b3e1e936c1
#
_entry.id   2bd612acb1971e044c8857b3e1e936c1
#
_cell.length_a   1.000
_cell.length_b   1.000
_cell.length_c   1.000
_cell.angle_alpha   90.00
_cell.angle_beta   90.00
_cell.angle_gamma   90.00
#
_symmetry.space_group_name_H-M   'P 1'
#
loop_
_entity.id
_entity.type
_entity.pdbx_description
1 polymer ?
#
loop_
_entity_poly.entity_id
_entity_poly.type
_entity_poly.pdbx_seq_one_letter_code
_entity_poly.pdbx_strand_id
1 'polypeptide(L)'
;MRGLAGLVWAFVRRDFFIATSYKFSFLFQLVAGIFALAIFHYMSLIMDTGSMRTTLARFQTDYFSYALIGLAGAGFLHTGLTGFSDGLRTGMTEGSLEMTFSCPVRPVWVLLLPCIWAFSFDAFKMTFLIAFGSLLFGAHLENANVLGGIAVIIGMVTSYSVFGILSASIIMVLKK
;
A
#
# COMPACT_ATOMS: atom_id res chain seq x y z
N MET A 1 29.49 -13.24 4.32
CA MET A 1 28.31 -12.52 4.84
C MET A 1 27.74 -11.67 3.72
N ARG A 2 26.75 -12.15 3.02
CA ARG A 2 25.99 -11.28 2.11
C ARG A 2 25.22 -10.32 3.00
N GLY A 3 25.53 -9.02 2.92
CA GLY A 3 24.92 -8.03 3.78
C GLY A 3 23.40 -8.03 3.67
N LEU A 4 22.69 -7.56 4.70
CA LEU A 4 21.22 -7.40 4.74
C LEU A 4 20.69 -6.77 3.44
N ALA A 5 21.42 -5.82 2.85
CA ALA A 5 21.10 -5.22 1.57
C ALA A 5 20.97 -6.23 0.42
N GLY A 6 21.86 -7.23 0.35
CA GLY A 6 21.77 -8.27 -0.68
C GLY A 6 20.59 -9.22 -0.49
N LEU A 7 20.20 -9.47 0.77
CA LEU A 7 19.01 -10.27 1.09
C LEU A 7 17.73 -9.52 0.71
N VAL A 8 17.60 -8.25 1.11
CA VAL A 8 16.47 -7.37 0.74
C VAL A 8 16.32 -7.31 -0.78
N TRP A 9 17.42 -7.08 -1.50
CA TRP A 9 17.41 -7.02 -2.96
C TRP A 9 16.94 -8.33 -3.60
N ALA A 10 17.39 -9.48 -3.08
CA ALA A 10 17.00 -10.79 -3.60
C ALA A 10 15.48 -11.03 -3.44
N PHE A 11 14.90 -10.66 -2.29
CA PHE A 11 13.45 -10.78 -2.04
C PHE A 11 12.65 -9.81 -2.91
N VAL A 12 13.04 -8.54 -2.97
CA VAL A 12 12.37 -7.54 -3.83
C VAL A 12 12.41 -7.97 -5.29
N ARG A 13 13.53 -8.49 -5.76
CA ARG A 13 13.68 -9.00 -7.12
C ARG A 13 12.77 -10.20 -7.38
N ARG A 14 12.69 -11.16 -6.45
CA ARG A 14 11.80 -12.32 -6.55
C ARG A 14 10.35 -11.86 -6.70
N ASP A 15 9.90 -10.99 -5.79
CA ASP A 15 8.52 -10.54 -5.74
C ASP A 15 8.16 -9.67 -6.94
N PHE A 16 9.12 -8.88 -7.44
CA PHE A 16 8.98 -8.16 -8.71
C PHE A 16 8.74 -9.11 -9.90
N PHE A 17 9.52 -10.19 -10.01
CA PHE A 17 9.32 -11.17 -11.09
C PHE A 17 7.97 -11.88 -10.96
N ILE A 18 7.54 -12.22 -9.76
CA ILE A 18 6.23 -12.80 -9.51
C ILE A 18 5.13 -11.82 -9.94
N ALA A 19 5.20 -10.56 -9.49
CA ALA A 19 4.22 -9.53 -9.87
C ALA A 19 4.18 -9.29 -11.38
N THR A 20 5.33 -9.30 -12.06
CA THR A 20 5.43 -9.11 -13.52
C THR A 20 4.90 -10.33 -14.28
N SER A 21 4.98 -11.52 -13.71
CA SER A 21 4.41 -12.74 -14.31
C SER A 21 2.88 -12.69 -14.34
N TYR A 22 2.25 -12.06 -13.34
CA TYR A 22 0.80 -11.87 -13.27
C TYR A 22 0.35 -10.51 -13.84
N LYS A 23 0.73 -10.23 -15.10
CA LYS A 23 0.46 -8.96 -15.80
C LYS A 23 -1.01 -8.51 -15.73
N PHE A 24 -1.93 -9.46 -15.88
CA PHE A 24 -3.37 -9.16 -15.83
C PHE A 24 -3.81 -8.71 -14.43
N SER A 25 -3.36 -9.35 -13.37
CA SER A 25 -3.70 -8.94 -12.00
C SER A 25 -3.17 -7.54 -11.70
N PHE A 26 -1.96 -7.24 -12.13
CA PHE A 26 -1.36 -5.92 -12.01
C PHE A 26 -2.18 -4.86 -12.76
N LEU A 27 -2.52 -5.13 -14.03
CA LEU A 27 -3.31 -4.23 -14.84
C LEU A 27 -4.71 -4.01 -14.26
N PHE A 28 -5.38 -5.08 -13.80
CA PHE A 28 -6.69 -4.97 -13.16
C PHE A 28 -6.68 -4.12 -11.91
N GLN A 29 -5.62 -4.19 -11.09
CA GLN A 29 -5.50 -3.34 -9.90
C GLN A 29 -5.38 -1.86 -10.26
N LEU A 30 -4.62 -1.51 -11.30
CA LEU A 30 -4.50 -0.12 -11.76
C LEU A 30 -5.83 0.37 -12.36
N VAL A 31 -6.47 -0.45 -13.19
CA VAL A 31 -7.78 -0.14 -13.79
C VAL A 31 -8.84 0.06 -12.71
N ALA A 32 -8.90 -0.84 -11.72
CA ALA A 32 -9.81 -0.70 -10.58
C ALA A 32 -9.57 0.60 -9.80
N GLY A 33 -8.32 1.00 -9.63
CA GLY A 33 -7.95 2.29 -9.04
C GLY A 33 -8.47 3.48 -9.84
N ILE A 34 -8.34 3.44 -11.17
CA ILE A 34 -8.86 4.49 -12.06
C ILE A 34 -10.40 4.57 -11.98
N PHE A 35 -11.10 3.43 -11.96
CA PHE A 35 -12.54 3.40 -11.78
C PHE A 35 -12.96 4.00 -10.42
N ALA A 36 -12.23 3.67 -9.36
CA ALA A 36 -12.48 4.27 -8.04
C ALA A 36 -12.28 5.79 -8.09
N LEU A 37 -11.21 6.29 -8.75
CA LEU A 37 -11.01 7.72 -8.96
C LEU A 37 -12.18 8.37 -9.70
N ALA A 38 -12.67 7.74 -10.78
CA ALA A 38 -13.81 8.24 -11.53
C ALA A 38 -15.07 8.35 -10.67
N ILE A 39 -15.34 7.32 -9.86
CA ILE A 39 -16.48 7.35 -8.91
C ILE A 39 -16.35 8.53 -7.95
N PHE A 40 -15.18 8.70 -7.32
CA PHE A 40 -14.97 9.82 -6.39
C PHE A 40 -15.02 11.18 -7.07
N HIS A 41 -14.57 11.28 -8.33
CA HIS A 41 -14.68 12.51 -9.11
C HIS A 41 -16.15 12.86 -9.38
N TYR A 42 -16.97 11.92 -9.86
CA TYR A 42 -18.39 12.17 -10.08
C TYR A 42 -19.16 12.44 -8.77
N MET A 43 -18.78 11.77 -7.68
CA MET A 43 -19.35 12.10 -6.36
C MET A 43 -18.97 13.52 -5.92
N SER A 44 -17.76 13.99 -6.22
CA SER A 44 -17.35 15.35 -5.86
C SER A 44 -18.20 16.42 -6.55
N LEU A 45 -18.61 16.20 -7.80
CA LEU A 45 -19.48 17.11 -8.53
C LEU A 45 -20.87 17.25 -7.88
N ILE A 46 -21.35 16.19 -7.21
CA ILE A 46 -22.64 16.21 -6.50
C ILE A 46 -22.48 16.85 -5.12
N MET A 47 -21.36 16.59 -4.44
CA MET A 47 -21.10 17.03 -3.07
C MET A 47 -20.54 18.45 -2.96
N ASP A 48 -20.09 19.05 -4.05
CA ASP A 48 -19.53 20.42 -4.06
C ASP A 48 -20.61 21.52 -3.85
N THR A 49 -21.83 21.10 -3.47
CA THR A 49 -22.95 21.96 -3.14
C THR A 49 -23.20 21.98 -1.63
N GLY A 50 -22.93 23.10 -0.97
CA GLY A 50 -23.40 23.34 0.40
C GLY A 50 -22.31 23.40 1.48
N SER A 51 -22.63 22.84 2.66
CA SER A 51 -21.80 22.95 3.88
C SER A 51 -20.42 22.31 3.78
N MET A 52 -20.23 21.35 2.88
CA MET A 52 -18.96 20.68 2.66
C MET A 52 -17.92 21.61 2.04
N ARG A 53 -18.36 22.46 1.12
CA ARG A 53 -17.51 23.47 0.48
C ARG A 53 -16.93 24.47 1.49
N THR A 54 -17.71 24.88 2.48
CA THR A 54 -17.26 25.81 3.53
C THR A 54 -16.23 25.16 4.46
N THR A 55 -16.36 23.88 4.74
CA THR A 55 -15.42 23.15 5.59
C THR A 55 -14.09 22.91 4.86
N LEU A 56 -14.14 22.52 3.58
CA LEU A 56 -12.93 22.24 2.77
C LEU A 56 -12.24 23.52 2.29
N ALA A 57 -12.98 24.64 2.15
CA ALA A 57 -12.40 25.96 1.85
C ALA A 57 -11.35 26.38 2.89
N ARG A 58 -11.49 25.94 4.15
CA ARG A 58 -10.50 26.17 5.21
C ARG A 58 -9.15 25.51 4.90
N PHE A 59 -9.14 24.42 4.15
CA PHE A 59 -7.94 23.69 3.76
C PHE A 59 -7.49 24.04 2.33
N GLN A 60 -8.14 24.97 1.66
CA GLN A 60 -7.87 25.38 0.28
C GLN A 60 -7.78 24.19 -0.70
N THR A 61 -8.65 23.21 -0.50
CA THR A 61 -8.66 21.98 -1.29
C THR A 61 -10.08 21.60 -1.70
N ASP A 62 -10.21 20.93 -2.83
CA ASP A 62 -11.48 20.39 -3.33
C ASP A 62 -11.76 19.03 -2.69
N TYR A 63 -13.04 18.65 -2.62
CA TYR A 63 -13.44 17.33 -2.13
C TYR A 63 -12.73 16.20 -2.89
N PHE A 64 -12.57 16.33 -4.21
CA PHE A 64 -11.90 15.33 -5.02
C PHE A 64 -10.43 15.16 -4.64
N SER A 65 -9.69 16.25 -4.49
CA SER A 65 -8.28 16.21 -4.08
C SER A 65 -8.10 15.58 -2.70
N TYR A 66 -9.00 15.88 -1.76
CA TYR A 66 -9.03 15.27 -0.44
C TYR A 66 -9.30 13.75 -0.52
N ALA A 67 -10.33 13.35 -1.25
CA ALA A 67 -10.71 11.95 -1.43
C ALA A 67 -9.62 11.16 -2.18
N LEU A 68 -8.95 11.77 -3.15
CA LEU A 68 -7.83 11.20 -3.90
C LEU A 68 -6.69 10.80 -2.97
N ILE A 69 -6.28 11.69 -2.07
CA ILE A 69 -5.21 11.40 -1.09
C ILE A 69 -5.63 10.27 -0.16
N GLY A 70 -6.88 10.29 0.32
CA GLY A 70 -7.42 9.23 1.17
C GLY A 70 -7.46 7.87 0.48
N LEU A 71 -7.95 7.82 -0.76
CA LEU A 71 -8.00 6.60 -1.57
C LEU A 71 -6.59 6.07 -1.87
N ALA A 72 -5.68 6.96 -2.25
CA ALA A 72 -4.29 6.59 -2.53
C ALA A 72 -3.57 6.04 -1.29
N GLY A 73 -3.89 6.57 -0.10
CA GLY A 73 -3.35 6.10 1.18
C GLY A 73 -3.99 4.81 1.71
N ALA A 74 -5.20 4.45 1.26
CA ALA A 74 -5.92 3.26 1.75
C ALA A 74 -5.18 1.95 1.51
N GLY A 75 -4.33 1.87 0.47
CA GLY A 75 -3.47 0.72 0.21
C GLY A 75 -2.53 0.41 1.38
N PHE A 76 -1.91 1.43 1.97
CA PHE A 76 -1.02 1.25 3.12
C PHE A 76 -1.73 0.71 4.35
N LEU A 77 -2.98 1.12 4.58
CA LEU A 77 -3.81 0.57 5.65
C LEU A 77 -4.04 -0.93 5.43
N HIS A 78 -4.48 -1.31 4.23
CA HIS A 78 -4.75 -2.70 3.89
C HIS A 78 -3.48 -3.55 4.03
N THR A 79 -2.39 -3.16 3.39
CA THR A 79 -1.11 -3.88 3.43
C THR A 79 -0.53 -3.93 4.84
N GLY A 80 -0.66 -2.86 5.62
CA GLY A 80 -0.20 -2.84 7.02
C GLY A 80 -0.96 -3.83 7.90
N LEU A 81 -2.25 -4.03 7.69
CA LEU A 81 -3.07 -4.96 8.47
C LEU A 81 -2.94 -6.41 8.01
N THR A 82 -2.91 -6.66 6.71
CA THR A 82 -2.99 -8.02 6.15
C THR A 82 -1.68 -8.53 5.59
N GLY A 83 -0.78 -7.66 5.14
CA GLY A 83 0.41 -8.05 4.39
C GLY A 83 1.33 -9.04 5.11
N PHE A 84 1.48 -8.90 6.44
CA PHE A 84 2.25 -9.86 7.25
C PHE A 84 1.56 -11.22 7.34
N SER A 85 0.24 -11.22 7.52
CA SER A 85 -0.59 -12.42 7.63
C SER A 85 -0.67 -13.15 6.29
N ASP A 86 -0.84 -12.41 5.20
CA ASP A 86 -0.94 -12.96 3.85
C ASP A 86 0.40 -13.54 3.39
N GLY A 87 1.51 -12.85 3.66
CA GLY A 87 2.86 -13.36 3.38
C GLY A 87 3.14 -14.68 4.11
N LEU A 88 2.73 -14.79 5.37
CA LEU A 88 2.86 -16.01 6.16
C LEU A 88 1.97 -17.13 5.61
N ARG A 89 0.70 -16.83 5.35
CA ARG A 89 -0.28 -17.78 4.82
C ARG A 89 0.14 -18.33 3.46
N THR A 90 0.59 -17.47 2.56
CA THR A 90 1.10 -17.87 1.25
C THR A 90 2.32 -18.77 1.39
N GLY A 91 3.28 -18.40 2.23
CA GLY A 91 4.45 -19.22 2.50
C GLY A 91 4.10 -20.61 3.09
N MET A 92 3.03 -20.69 3.90
CA MET A 92 2.52 -21.97 4.43
C MET A 92 1.84 -22.82 3.35
N THR A 93 1.03 -22.22 2.48
CA THR A 93 0.29 -22.95 1.43
C THR A 93 1.20 -23.44 0.31
N GLU A 94 2.24 -22.69 0.00
CA GLU A 94 3.23 -23.03 -1.03
C GLU A 94 4.34 -23.98 -0.50
N GLY A 95 4.38 -24.23 0.81
CA GLY A 95 5.44 -25.02 1.44
C GLY A 95 6.81 -24.32 1.44
N SER A 96 6.87 -23.06 0.97
CA SER A 96 8.10 -22.28 0.88
C SER A 96 8.63 -21.82 2.24
N LEU A 97 7.76 -21.81 3.25
CA LEU A 97 8.07 -21.37 4.61
C LEU A 97 9.07 -22.30 5.28
N GLU A 98 8.92 -23.62 5.14
CA GLU A 98 9.81 -24.63 5.71
C GLU A 98 11.21 -24.52 5.09
N MET A 99 11.29 -24.34 3.77
CA MET A 99 12.55 -24.13 3.08
C MET A 99 13.24 -22.83 3.52
N THR A 100 12.46 -21.78 3.76
CA THR A 100 12.99 -20.49 4.17
C THR A 100 13.49 -20.52 5.62
N PHE A 101 12.82 -21.25 6.52
CA PHE A 101 13.29 -21.44 7.90
C PHE A 101 14.51 -22.37 8.00
N SER A 102 14.76 -23.22 6.99
CA SER A 102 15.96 -24.04 6.91
C SER A 102 17.20 -23.24 6.49
N CYS A 103 17.02 -22.03 5.98
CA CYS A 103 18.12 -21.13 5.65
C CYS A 103 18.65 -20.44 6.93
N PRO A 104 19.98 -20.11 7.00
CA PRO A 104 20.56 -19.42 8.15
C PRO A 104 20.18 -17.92 8.19
N VAL A 105 18.88 -17.65 8.16
CA VAL A 105 18.29 -16.31 8.20
C VAL A 105 17.44 -16.21 9.46
N ARG A 106 17.51 -15.07 10.15
CA ARG A 106 16.67 -14.86 11.34
C ARG A 106 15.18 -14.86 10.93
N PRO A 107 14.30 -15.56 11.65
CA PRO A 107 12.87 -15.69 11.31
C PRO A 107 12.15 -14.35 11.12
N VAL A 108 12.58 -13.32 11.84
CA VAL A 108 12.03 -11.96 11.74
C VAL A 108 12.18 -11.39 10.32
N TRP A 109 13.30 -11.63 9.65
CA TRP A 109 13.50 -11.16 8.27
C TRP A 109 12.60 -11.85 7.26
N VAL A 110 12.28 -13.12 7.50
CA VAL A 110 11.36 -13.89 6.65
C VAL A 110 9.95 -13.27 6.65
N LEU A 111 9.53 -12.70 7.79
CA LEU A 111 8.24 -12.01 7.92
C LEU A 111 8.28 -10.59 7.37
N LEU A 112 9.38 -9.86 7.56
CA LEU A 112 9.46 -8.45 7.20
C LEU A 112 9.73 -8.22 5.71
N LEU A 113 10.53 -9.08 5.06
CA LEU A 113 10.98 -8.88 3.68
C LEU A 113 9.85 -8.86 2.64
N PRO A 114 8.84 -9.76 2.68
CA PRO A 114 7.69 -9.67 1.77
C PRO A 114 6.90 -8.37 1.91
N CYS A 115 6.81 -7.84 3.14
CA CYS A 115 6.10 -6.59 3.40
C CYS A 115 6.80 -5.37 2.78
N ILE A 116 8.13 -5.38 2.68
CA ILE A 116 8.89 -4.30 2.00
C ILE A 116 8.44 -4.17 0.55
N TRP A 117 8.28 -5.29 -0.16
CA TRP A 117 7.75 -5.28 -1.52
C TRP A 117 6.33 -4.74 -1.57
N ALA A 118 5.43 -5.24 -0.71
CA ALA A 118 4.04 -4.83 -0.66
C ALA A 118 3.89 -3.32 -0.42
N PHE A 119 4.61 -2.76 0.54
CA PHE A 119 4.62 -1.31 0.80
C PHE A 119 5.23 -0.50 -0.35
N SER A 120 6.28 -1.01 -1.00
CA SER A 120 6.87 -0.36 -2.18
C SER A 120 5.88 -0.33 -3.34
N PHE A 121 5.12 -1.41 -3.50
CA PHE A 121 4.07 -1.50 -4.51
C PHE A 121 2.90 -0.56 -4.24
N ASP A 122 2.48 -0.41 -2.98
CA ASP A 122 1.46 0.56 -2.59
C ASP A 122 1.93 2.00 -2.78
N ALA A 123 3.21 2.29 -2.51
CA ALA A 123 3.80 3.59 -2.80
C ALA A 123 3.78 3.89 -4.31
N PHE A 124 4.07 2.90 -5.14
CA PHE A 124 3.94 3.03 -6.60
C PHE A 124 2.48 3.29 -7.02
N LYS A 125 1.51 2.50 -6.50
CA LYS A 125 0.09 2.71 -6.77
C LYS A 125 -0.39 4.10 -6.33
N MET A 126 0.01 4.53 -5.15
CA MET A 126 -0.31 5.86 -4.63
C MET A 126 0.19 6.96 -5.57
N THR A 127 1.47 6.89 -5.98
CA THR A 127 2.06 7.86 -6.92
C THR A 127 1.34 7.84 -8.25
N PHE A 128 1.02 6.65 -8.76
CA PHE A 128 0.27 6.48 -10.01
C PHE A 128 -1.14 7.09 -9.92
N LEU A 129 -1.89 6.82 -8.85
CA LEU A 129 -3.25 7.35 -8.65
C LEU A 129 -3.24 8.88 -8.49
N ILE A 130 -2.27 9.43 -7.76
CA ILE A 130 -2.11 10.88 -7.62
C ILE A 130 -1.78 11.54 -8.97
N ALA A 131 -0.84 10.98 -9.72
CA ALA A 131 -0.48 11.50 -11.05
C ALA A 131 -1.67 11.41 -12.02
N PHE A 132 -2.37 10.28 -12.04
CA PHE A 132 -3.53 10.08 -12.91
C PHE A 132 -4.72 10.97 -12.50
N GLY A 133 -4.98 11.12 -11.20
CA GLY A 133 -6.02 12.00 -10.66
C GLY A 133 -5.76 13.47 -10.98
N SER A 134 -4.50 13.89 -10.91
CA SER A 134 -4.10 15.25 -11.29
C SER A 134 -4.22 15.51 -12.80
N LEU A 135 -3.76 14.56 -13.64
CA LEU A 135 -3.73 14.73 -15.09
C LEU A 135 -5.11 14.62 -15.75
N LEU A 136 -5.94 13.67 -15.33
CA LEU A 136 -7.24 13.41 -15.98
C LEU A 136 -8.41 14.15 -15.33
N PHE A 137 -8.36 14.32 -14.03
CA PHE A 137 -9.49 14.87 -13.26
C PHE A 137 -9.19 16.25 -12.66
N GLY A 138 -8.01 16.82 -12.94
CA GLY A 138 -7.67 18.17 -12.54
C GLY A 138 -7.55 18.37 -11.02
N ALA A 139 -7.04 17.37 -10.28
CA ALA A 139 -6.83 17.53 -8.84
C ALA A 139 -5.83 18.66 -8.56
N HIS A 140 -6.21 19.62 -7.73
CA HIS A 140 -5.40 20.77 -7.35
C HIS A 140 -4.49 20.39 -6.18
N LEU A 141 -3.23 20.05 -6.48
CA LEU A 141 -2.22 19.66 -5.50
C LEU A 141 -1.07 20.68 -5.39
N GLU A 142 -1.27 21.88 -5.93
CA GLU A 142 -0.23 22.91 -6.02
C GLU A 142 0.36 23.31 -4.64
N ASN A 143 -0.45 23.26 -3.60
CA ASN A 143 -0.05 23.57 -2.22
C ASN A 143 0.25 22.32 -1.37
N ALA A 144 0.41 21.13 -2.00
CA ALA A 144 0.63 19.91 -1.25
C ALA A 144 2.01 19.90 -0.58
N ASN A 145 2.03 19.75 0.73
CA ASN A 145 3.27 19.56 1.48
C ASN A 145 3.77 18.12 1.34
N VAL A 146 4.63 17.90 0.33
CA VAL A 146 5.19 16.57 0.03
C VAL A 146 5.94 16.00 1.23
N LEU A 147 6.70 16.83 1.96
CA LEU A 147 7.46 16.38 3.13
C LEU A 147 6.52 15.92 4.26
N GLY A 148 5.44 16.67 4.50
CA GLY A 148 4.38 16.28 5.44
C GLY A 148 3.69 14.99 5.00
N GLY A 149 3.42 14.82 3.71
CA GLY A 149 2.86 13.60 3.14
C GLY A 149 3.74 12.38 3.38
N ILE A 150 5.04 12.49 3.16
CA ILE A 150 6.00 11.41 3.44
C ILE A 150 6.02 11.06 4.94
N ALA A 151 6.01 12.05 5.83
CA ALA A 151 5.96 11.82 7.27
C ALA A 151 4.68 11.07 7.68
N VAL A 152 3.53 11.43 7.11
CA VAL A 152 2.25 10.74 7.34
C VAL A 152 2.31 9.29 6.85
N ILE A 153 2.86 9.03 5.66
CA ILE A 153 3.01 7.67 5.12
C ILE A 153 3.89 6.82 6.05
N ILE A 154 5.02 7.34 6.50
CA ILE A 154 5.90 6.64 7.46
C ILE A 154 5.15 6.34 8.76
N GLY A 155 4.38 7.30 9.28
CA GLY A 155 3.54 7.12 10.46
C GLY A 155 2.47 6.05 10.26
N MET A 156 1.81 6.03 9.11
CA MET A 156 0.82 4.98 8.75
C MET A 156 1.47 3.61 8.67
N VAL A 157 2.58 3.46 7.92
CA VAL A 157 3.30 2.19 7.76
C VAL A 157 3.73 1.65 9.12
N THR A 158 4.31 2.48 9.98
CA THR A 158 4.75 2.04 11.31
C THR A 158 3.59 1.63 12.21
N SER A 159 2.53 2.43 12.26
CA SER A 159 1.36 2.16 13.11
C SER A 159 0.61 0.89 12.67
N TYR A 160 0.35 0.74 11.38
CA TYR A 160 -0.38 -0.43 10.86
C TYR A 160 0.45 -1.71 10.85
N SER A 161 1.78 -1.62 10.72
CA SER A 161 2.68 -2.77 10.82
C SER A 161 2.61 -3.44 12.21
N VAL A 162 2.37 -2.68 13.27
CA VAL A 162 2.18 -3.25 14.62
C VAL A 162 0.96 -4.18 14.65
N PHE A 163 -0.16 -3.75 14.11
CA PHE A 163 -1.38 -4.56 14.03
C PHE A 163 -1.18 -5.78 13.10
N GLY A 164 -0.47 -5.60 11.98
CA GLY A 164 -0.16 -6.70 11.06
C GLY A 164 0.71 -7.79 11.70
N ILE A 165 1.72 -7.40 12.48
CA ILE A 165 2.57 -8.36 13.23
C ILE A 165 1.74 -9.10 14.29
N LEU A 166 0.84 -8.41 14.99
CA LEU A 166 -0.08 -9.05 15.95
C LEU A 166 -0.97 -10.07 15.25
N SER A 167 -1.55 -9.72 14.10
CA SER A 167 -2.38 -10.61 13.29
C SER A 167 -1.59 -11.86 12.83
N ALA A 168 -0.38 -11.68 12.33
CA ALA A 168 0.50 -12.79 11.93
C ALA A 168 0.85 -13.71 13.12
N SER A 169 1.08 -13.13 14.29
CA SER A 169 1.37 -13.90 15.51
C SER A 169 0.19 -14.77 15.93
N ILE A 170 -1.03 -14.25 15.84
CA ILE A 170 -2.25 -15.01 16.13
C ILE A 170 -2.41 -16.18 15.17
N ILE A 171 -2.16 -15.98 13.88
CA ILE A 171 -2.23 -17.05 12.87
C ILE A 171 -1.23 -18.17 13.17
N MET A 172 -0.01 -17.82 13.57
CA MET A 172 0.99 -18.82 13.94
C MET A 172 0.57 -19.67 15.15
N VAL A 173 -0.08 -19.06 16.15
CA VAL A 173 -0.50 -19.74 17.38
C VAL A 173 -1.73 -20.62 17.12
N LEU A 174 -2.69 -20.15 16.32
CA LEU A 174 -3.95 -20.87 16.07
C LEU A 174 -3.79 -22.03 15.10
N LYS A 175 -2.72 -22.08 14.31
CA LYS A 175 -2.44 -23.21 13.42
C LYS A 175 -1.66 -24.29 14.19
N LYS A 176 -2.39 -25.02 15.06
CA LYS A 176 -1.98 -26.33 15.58
C LYS A 176 -2.62 -27.44 14.76
#